data_551f4e75782671a9450396ed4c9b427f
#
_entry.id   551f4e75782671a9450396ed4c9b427f
#
_cell.length_a   1.000
_cell.length_b   1.000
_cell.length_c   1.000
_cell.angle_alpha   90.00
_cell.angle_beta   90.00
_cell.angle_gamma   90.00
#
_symmetry.space_group_name_H-M   'P 1'
#
loop_
_entity.id
_entity.type
_entity.pdbx_description
1 polymer ?
#
loop_
_entity_poly.entity_id
_entity_poly.type
_entity_poly.pdbx_seq_one_letter_code
_entity_poly.pdbx_strand_id
1 'polypeptide(L)'
;MDLEQYGIEMWSEEKIASFQEKLLAWYDKEKRDLPWRHSNNPYHIWVSEIMLQQTRVDTVIPYYHRFLEAFPTIESLANAQEEELLKVWEGLGYYSRVRNMQKAAQQIMGEYNGKFPDTMEEIQTLKGIGPYTAGAIASIAFNLPEPAVDGNLMRVISRLFEIGLDIGNPSNRKVFQAVAEKIISKERPGDFNQALMDLGSDIESPVTPHPEDSPVKEFSAAYLNGTMHLYPVKIPKKKPVPMKWQAFVIQNDKGQYLLEKNTYADLLSGFWHFPLIRDYTPTRKQLSLLDEIAEDLEDYPNKNIPLETQFESIYQLKIQKGKKLKGEVKHIFSHQKWEIELTKYQVQSYGEIEEISDRELRWVEAEEFYKMPFSKVQTKLWEHVSGQLENNK
;
A
#
# COMPACT_ATOMS: atom_id res chain seq x y z
N MET A 1 -21.41 13.00 -19.05
CA MET A 1 -21.95 13.41 -17.71
C MET A 1 -22.27 14.89 -17.78
N ASP A 2 -23.40 15.31 -17.27
CA ASP A 2 -23.74 16.73 -17.09
C ASP A 2 -23.02 17.24 -15.84
N LEU A 3 -22.08 18.18 -15.99
CA LEU A 3 -21.25 18.74 -14.91
C LEU A 3 -21.94 19.96 -14.25
N GLU A 4 -22.91 20.62 -14.94
CA GLU A 4 -23.61 21.76 -14.38
C GLU A 4 -24.47 21.39 -13.18
N GLN A 5 -24.99 20.16 -13.10
CA GLN A 5 -25.70 19.64 -11.92
C GLN A 5 -24.85 19.59 -10.65
N TYR A 6 -23.52 19.65 -10.79
CA TYR A 6 -22.54 19.71 -9.68
C TYR A 6 -22.01 21.13 -9.47
N GLY A 7 -22.56 22.12 -10.17
CA GLY A 7 -22.11 23.51 -10.11
C GLY A 7 -20.78 23.76 -10.81
N ILE A 8 -20.37 22.87 -11.73
CA ILE A 8 -19.09 22.94 -12.45
C ILE A 8 -19.35 23.55 -13.84
N GLU A 9 -18.86 24.76 -14.03
CA GLU A 9 -18.84 25.44 -15.33
C GLU A 9 -17.51 25.12 -16.03
N MET A 10 -17.61 24.44 -17.18
CA MET A 10 -16.41 24.08 -17.95
C MET A 10 -15.88 25.28 -18.73
N TRP A 11 -14.56 25.31 -18.88
CA TRP A 11 -13.89 26.35 -19.66
C TRP A 11 -14.16 26.22 -21.15
N SER A 12 -14.02 27.35 -21.87
CA SER A 12 -14.01 27.34 -23.32
C SER A 12 -12.81 26.57 -23.88
N GLU A 13 -12.87 26.14 -25.13
CA GLU A 13 -11.76 25.43 -25.78
C GLU A 13 -10.48 26.27 -25.81
N GLU A 14 -10.58 27.58 -26.00
CA GLU A 14 -9.40 28.48 -25.98
C GLU A 14 -8.79 28.56 -24.59
N LYS A 15 -9.60 28.58 -23.53
CA LYS A 15 -9.12 28.58 -22.16
C LYS A 15 -8.45 27.26 -21.81
N ILE A 16 -9.01 26.12 -22.25
CA ILE A 16 -8.41 24.79 -22.09
C ILE A 16 -7.06 24.73 -22.81
N ALA A 17 -6.98 25.19 -24.06
CA ALA A 17 -5.73 25.21 -24.82
C ALA A 17 -4.64 26.04 -24.13
N SER A 18 -4.99 27.23 -23.63
CA SER A 18 -4.05 28.08 -22.89
C SER A 18 -3.59 27.44 -21.57
N PHE A 19 -4.49 26.76 -20.86
CA PHE A 19 -4.13 26.00 -19.66
C PHE A 19 -3.15 24.86 -19.97
N GLN A 20 -3.43 24.09 -21.01
CA GLN A 20 -2.57 22.99 -21.46
C GLN A 20 -1.18 23.49 -21.84
N GLU A 21 -1.10 24.55 -22.64
CA GLU A 21 0.16 25.17 -23.06
C GLU A 21 1.02 25.58 -21.86
N LYS A 22 0.46 26.31 -20.89
CA LYS A 22 1.20 26.77 -19.70
C LYS A 22 1.63 25.64 -18.80
N LEU A 23 0.75 24.67 -18.56
CA LEU A 23 1.05 23.51 -17.73
C LEU A 23 2.17 22.67 -18.34
N LEU A 24 2.09 22.37 -19.63
CA LEU A 24 3.10 21.58 -20.34
C LEU A 24 4.43 22.32 -20.50
N ALA A 25 4.40 23.65 -20.74
CA ALA A 25 5.62 24.46 -20.80
C ALA A 25 6.35 24.48 -19.44
N TRP A 26 5.64 24.51 -18.34
CA TRP A 26 6.20 24.37 -17.02
C TRP A 26 6.78 22.97 -16.79
N TYR A 27 6.02 21.94 -17.14
CA TYR A 27 6.44 20.55 -16.98
C TYR A 27 7.73 20.24 -17.74
N ASP A 28 7.86 20.75 -18.96
CA ASP A 28 9.09 20.56 -19.77
C ASP A 28 10.35 21.10 -19.09
N LYS A 29 10.22 22.15 -18.25
CA LYS A 29 11.34 22.77 -17.54
C LYS A 29 11.60 22.17 -16.16
N GLU A 30 10.51 21.84 -15.43
CA GLU A 30 10.57 21.55 -13.99
C GLU A 30 10.29 20.08 -13.67
N LYS A 31 9.98 19.24 -14.67
CA LYS A 31 9.70 17.82 -14.44
C LYS A 31 10.84 17.11 -13.71
N ARG A 32 10.48 16.35 -12.70
CA ARG A 32 11.44 15.56 -11.93
C ARG A 32 12.10 14.51 -12.80
N ASP A 33 13.42 14.36 -12.65
CA ASP A 33 14.19 13.29 -13.28
C ASP A 33 13.98 11.98 -12.51
N LEU A 34 13.06 11.13 -13.01
CA LEU A 34 12.67 9.88 -12.36
C LEU A 34 12.94 8.70 -13.30
N PRO A 35 13.48 7.57 -12.78
CA PRO A 35 13.90 6.44 -13.63
C PRO A 35 12.80 5.92 -14.57
N TRP A 36 11.56 5.89 -14.13
CA TRP A 36 10.43 5.43 -14.92
C TRP A 36 9.94 6.42 -15.98
N ARG A 37 10.46 7.66 -15.98
CA ARG A 37 10.16 8.69 -17.00
C ARG A 37 11.08 8.62 -18.22
N HIS A 38 12.11 7.76 -18.16
CA HIS A 38 13.06 7.57 -19.26
C HIS A 38 12.61 6.48 -20.24
N SER A 39 11.46 5.88 -20.05
CA SER A 39 10.96 4.78 -20.85
C SER A 39 9.46 4.86 -21.07
N ASN A 40 9.01 4.56 -22.29
CA ASN A 40 7.60 4.38 -22.62
C ASN A 40 7.19 2.89 -22.59
N ASN A 41 8.02 2.01 -22.02
CA ASN A 41 7.69 0.60 -21.89
C ASN A 41 6.52 0.44 -20.90
N PRO A 42 5.37 -0.11 -21.31
CA PRO A 42 4.19 -0.24 -20.46
C PRO A 42 4.44 -1.07 -19.19
N TYR A 43 5.33 -2.06 -19.26
CA TYR A 43 5.74 -2.85 -18.09
C TYR A 43 6.46 -1.99 -17.05
N HIS A 44 7.41 -1.17 -17.48
CA HIS A 44 8.17 -0.27 -16.59
C HIS A 44 7.28 0.79 -15.95
N ILE A 45 6.36 1.37 -16.71
CA ILE A 45 5.38 2.31 -16.22
C ILE A 45 4.44 1.64 -15.21
N TRP A 46 3.91 0.47 -15.54
CA TRP A 46 3.07 -0.30 -14.64
C TRP A 46 3.75 -0.61 -13.31
N VAL A 47 5.00 -1.08 -13.33
CA VAL A 47 5.78 -1.36 -12.10
C VAL A 47 5.88 -0.10 -11.24
N SER A 48 6.27 1.05 -11.82
CA SER A 48 6.38 2.30 -11.08
C SER A 48 5.03 2.77 -10.49
N GLU A 49 3.96 2.71 -11.29
CA GLU A 49 2.63 3.14 -10.85
C GLU A 49 2.11 2.32 -9.66
N ILE A 50 2.31 1.00 -9.68
CA ILE A 50 1.92 0.14 -8.56
C ILE A 50 2.81 0.41 -7.33
N MET A 51 4.10 0.64 -7.50
CA MET A 51 5.00 0.95 -6.38
C MET A 51 4.69 2.29 -5.73
N LEU A 52 4.34 3.30 -6.51
CA LEU A 52 4.00 4.65 -6.05
C LEU A 52 2.68 4.73 -5.27
N GLN A 53 1.80 3.72 -5.40
CA GLN A 53 0.57 3.67 -4.60
C GLN A 53 0.90 3.71 -3.10
N GLN A 54 0.60 4.82 -2.43
CA GLN A 54 0.81 5.04 -0.99
C GLN A 54 2.29 4.92 -0.53
N THR A 55 3.24 5.04 -1.46
CA THR A 55 4.68 5.02 -1.17
C THR A 55 5.34 6.27 -1.74
N ARG A 56 6.28 6.86 -1.00
CA ARG A 56 7.01 8.06 -1.42
C ARG A 56 7.99 7.74 -2.54
N VAL A 57 8.18 8.70 -3.45
CA VAL A 57 9.09 8.60 -4.61
C VAL A 57 10.48 8.14 -4.22
N ASP A 58 11.11 8.78 -3.23
CA ASP A 58 12.47 8.44 -2.77
C ASP A 58 12.60 7.00 -2.28
N THR A 59 11.51 6.47 -1.70
CA THR A 59 11.46 5.07 -1.29
C THR A 59 11.34 4.15 -2.50
N VAL A 60 10.59 4.55 -3.53
CA VAL A 60 10.32 3.71 -4.70
C VAL A 60 11.55 3.54 -5.60
N ILE A 61 12.37 4.58 -5.77
CA ILE A 61 13.51 4.55 -6.70
C ILE A 61 14.41 3.30 -6.53
N PRO A 62 14.95 3.00 -5.34
CA PRO A 62 15.79 1.81 -5.17
C PRO A 62 15.02 0.49 -5.33
N TYR A 63 13.73 0.46 -5.00
CA TYR A 63 12.88 -0.72 -5.19
C TYR A 63 12.58 -0.99 -6.66
N TYR A 64 12.35 0.06 -7.44
CA TYR A 64 12.09 -0.02 -8.86
C TYR A 64 13.27 -0.66 -9.61
N HIS A 65 14.49 -0.21 -9.35
CA HIS A 65 15.69 -0.80 -9.96
C HIS A 65 15.86 -2.28 -9.57
N ARG A 66 15.78 -2.59 -8.29
CA ARG A 66 15.91 -3.97 -7.79
C ARG A 66 14.82 -4.90 -8.34
N PHE A 67 13.60 -4.40 -8.50
CA PHE A 67 12.50 -5.18 -9.03
C PHE A 67 12.70 -5.50 -10.51
N LEU A 68 13.10 -4.53 -11.32
CA LEU A 68 13.37 -4.75 -12.73
C LEU A 68 14.65 -5.56 -13.00
N GLU A 69 15.62 -5.57 -12.07
CA GLU A 69 16.75 -6.47 -12.09
C GLU A 69 16.32 -7.92 -11.85
N ALA A 70 15.47 -8.15 -10.85
CA ALA A 70 14.95 -9.49 -10.52
C ALA A 70 13.93 -9.99 -11.57
N PHE A 71 13.06 -9.10 -12.02
CA PHE A 71 11.99 -9.42 -12.97
C PHE A 71 12.00 -8.45 -14.16
N PRO A 72 12.93 -8.64 -15.11
CA PRO A 72 13.12 -7.70 -16.22
C PRO A 72 11.99 -7.72 -17.27
N THR A 73 11.16 -8.76 -17.27
CA THR A 73 10.08 -8.96 -18.24
C THR A 73 8.77 -9.37 -17.58
N ILE A 74 7.66 -9.20 -18.31
CA ILE A 74 6.34 -9.71 -17.88
C ILE A 74 6.40 -11.22 -17.66
N GLU A 75 7.10 -11.98 -18.50
CA GLU A 75 7.25 -13.42 -18.38
C GLU A 75 8.01 -13.81 -17.10
N SER A 76 9.12 -13.13 -16.77
CA SER A 76 9.87 -13.39 -15.55
C SER A 76 9.02 -13.12 -14.30
N LEU A 77 8.21 -12.05 -14.31
CA LEU A 77 7.26 -11.76 -13.23
C LEU A 77 6.14 -12.80 -13.13
N ALA A 78 5.59 -13.25 -14.27
CA ALA A 78 4.52 -14.25 -14.31
C ALA A 78 4.97 -15.60 -13.71
N ASN A 79 6.23 -15.98 -13.95
CA ASN A 79 6.83 -17.25 -13.52
C ASN A 79 7.55 -17.16 -12.16
N ALA A 80 7.60 -16.00 -11.52
CA ALA A 80 8.30 -15.81 -10.25
C ALA A 80 7.74 -16.71 -9.15
N GLN A 81 8.63 -17.24 -8.30
CA GLN A 81 8.20 -17.93 -7.07
C GLN A 81 7.69 -16.90 -6.06
N GLU A 82 6.61 -17.24 -5.33
CA GLU A 82 5.97 -16.28 -4.42
C GLU A 82 6.94 -15.76 -3.35
N GLU A 83 7.80 -16.61 -2.81
CA GLU A 83 8.78 -16.21 -1.78
C GLU A 83 9.80 -15.20 -2.32
N GLU A 84 10.30 -15.39 -3.56
CA GLU A 84 11.20 -14.45 -4.22
C GLU A 84 10.50 -13.11 -4.48
N LEU A 85 9.27 -13.16 -5.02
CA LEU A 85 8.46 -11.99 -5.29
C LEU A 85 8.21 -11.14 -4.03
N LEU A 86 7.82 -11.80 -2.93
CA LEU A 86 7.61 -11.14 -1.65
C LEU A 86 8.91 -10.60 -1.06
N LYS A 87 10.05 -11.28 -1.25
CA LYS A 87 11.35 -10.83 -0.79
C LYS A 87 11.82 -9.56 -1.51
N VAL A 88 11.66 -9.49 -2.81
CA VAL A 88 12.01 -8.29 -3.59
C VAL A 88 11.12 -7.10 -3.23
N TRP A 89 9.85 -7.35 -2.84
CA TRP A 89 8.89 -6.33 -2.42
C TRP A 89 8.94 -5.98 -0.92
N GLU A 90 9.77 -6.69 -0.15
CA GLU A 90 9.86 -6.54 1.31
C GLU A 90 10.12 -5.09 1.71
N GLY A 91 9.28 -4.56 2.61
CA GLY A 91 9.38 -3.18 3.10
C GLY A 91 8.46 -2.16 2.42
N LEU A 92 7.99 -2.39 1.19
CA LEU A 92 7.03 -1.49 0.52
C LEU A 92 5.60 -1.57 1.10
N GLY A 93 5.25 -2.69 1.74
CA GLY A 93 3.90 -2.91 2.27
C GLY A 93 2.83 -3.13 1.19
N TYR A 94 1.57 -3.32 1.63
CA TYR A 94 0.44 -3.58 0.72
C TYR A 94 0.75 -4.69 -0.30
N TYR A 95 1.15 -5.84 0.20
CA TYR A 95 1.68 -6.95 -0.59
C TYR A 95 0.68 -7.56 -1.59
N SER A 96 -0.61 -7.31 -1.40
CA SER A 96 -1.63 -7.63 -2.40
C SER A 96 -1.36 -6.96 -3.75
N ARG A 97 -0.64 -5.82 -3.77
CA ARG A 97 -0.26 -5.15 -5.01
C ARG A 97 0.62 -6.02 -5.87
N VAL A 98 1.73 -6.52 -5.32
CA VAL A 98 2.68 -7.34 -6.08
C VAL A 98 2.10 -8.69 -6.46
N ARG A 99 1.26 -9.31 -5.61
CA ARG A 99 0.52 -10.53 -5.98
C ARG A 99 -0.46 -10.30 -7.12
N ASN A 100 -1.17 -9.18 -7.10
CA ASN A 100 -2.05 -8.81 -8.20
C ASN A 100 -1.25 -8.53 -9.48
N MET A 101 -0.06 -7.91 -9.37
CA MET A 101 0.85 -7.72 -10.52
C MET A 101 1.25 -9.08 -11.12
N GLN A 102 1.62 -10.05 -10.31
CA GLN A 102 1.95 -11.39 -10.82
C GLN A 102 0.77 -12.04 -11.54
N LYS A 103 -0.44 -11.97 -10.94
CA LYS A 103 -1.66 -12.49 -11.58
C LYS A 103 -1.96 -11.78 -12.90
N ALA A 104 -1.78 -10.46 -12.96
CA ALA A 104 -1.95 -9.70 -14.19
C ALA A 104 -0.86 -10.06 -15.23
N ALA A 105 0.39 -10.28 -14.80
CA ALA A 105 1.44 -10.76 -15.69
C ALA A 105 1.08 -12.14 -16.28
N GLN A 106 0.53 -13.04 -15.47
CA GLN A 106 0.02 -14.34 -15.94
C GLN A 106 -1.14 -14.18 -16.94
N GLN A 107 -2.08 -13.23 -16.69
CA GLN A 107 -3.12 -12.89 -17.67
C GLN A 107 -2.52 -12.41 -18.99
N ILE A 108 -1.53 -11.50 -18.95
CA ILE A 108 -0.88 -10.99 -20.17
C ILE A 108 -0.21 -12.13 -20.93
N MET A 109 0.47 -13.06 -20.26
CA MET A 109 1.07 -14.22 -20.90
C MET A 109 0.04 -15.15 -21.54
N GLY A 110 -1.08 -15.42 -20.83
CA GLY A 110 -2.11 -16.36 -21.26
C GLY A 110 -3.12 -15.80 -22.28
N GLU A 111 -3.55 -14.55 -22.10
CA GLU A 111 -4.64 -13.96 -22.88
C GLU A 111 -4.15 -13.04 -23.99
N TYR A 112 -2.95 -12.42 -23.83
CA TYR A 112 -2.39 -11.43 -24.74
C TYR A 112 -1.04 -11.86 -25.36
N ASN A 113 -0.68 -13.14 -25.27
CA ASN A 113 0.57 -13.70 -25.83
C ASN A 113 1.83 -12.97 -25.36
N GLY A 114 1.86 -12.51 -24.11
CA GLY A 114 2.98 -11.78 -23.53
C GLY A 114 3.10 -10.31 -23.95
N LYS A 115 2.21 -9.82 -24.81
CA LYS A 115 2.17 -8.42 -25.22
C LYS A 115 1.23 -7.64 -24.30
N PHE A 116 1.70 -6.53 -23.72
CA PHE A 116 0.88 -5.68 -22.89
C PHE A 116 -0.30 -5.12 -23.73
N PRO A 117 -1.56 -5.22 -23.25
CA PRO A 117 -2.72 -4.69 -23.97
C PRO A 117 -2.61 -3.16 -24.12
N ASP A 118 -3.11 -2.62 -25.21
CA ASP A 118 -2.92 -1.22 -25.62
C ASP A 118 -4.22 -0.42 -25.75
N THR A 119 -5.35 -0.98 -25.30
CA THR A 119 -6.62 -0.25 -25.16
C THR A 119 -6.99 -0.06 -23.70
N MET A 120 -7.71 1.01 -23.37
CA MET A 120 -8.14 1.31 -21.99
C MET A 120 -9.00 0.20 -21.42
N GLU A 121 -9.90 -0.36 -22.22
CA GLU A 121 -10.81 -1.43 -21.86
C GLU A 121 -10.03 -2.69 -21.45
N GLU A 122 -9.08 -3.12 -22.27
CA GLU A 122 -8.29 -4.32 -22.01
C GLU A 122 -7.34 -4.13 -20.82
N ILE A 123 -6.67 -2.96 -20.71
CA ILE A 123 -5.79 -2.66 -19.57
C ILE A 123 -6.57 -2.75 -18.25
N GLN A 124 -7.83 -2.31 -18.21
CA GLN A 124 -8.68 -2.38 -17.01
C GLN A 124 -9.10 -3.80 -16.64
N THR A 125 -9.04 -4.78 -17.55
CA THR A 125 -9.34 -6.17 -17.22
C THR A 125 -8.25 -6.84 -16.39
N LEU A 126 -7.04 -6.30 -16.42
CA LEU A 126 -5.89 -6.86 -15.73
C LEU A 126 -6.03 -6.80 -14.21
N LYS A 127 -5.69 -7.88 -13.53
CA LYS A 127 -5.87 -8.01 -12.08
C LYS A 127 -5.14 -6.92 -11.28
N GLY A 128 -5.90 -6.15 -10.51
CA GLY A 128 -5.35 -5.10 -9.65
C GLY A 128 -5.05 -3.77 -10.36
N ILE A 129 -5.35 -3.65 -11.63
CA ILE A 129 -5.29 -2.39 -12.38
C ILE A 129 -6.66 -1.71 -12.30
N GLY A 130 -6.70 -0.63 -11.53
CA GLY A 130 -7.89 0.23 -11.45
C GLY A 130 -7.86 1.38 -12.49
N PRO A 131 -8.94 2.17 -12.58
CA PRO A 131 -9.05 3.25 -13.58
C PRO A 131 -7.89 4.25 -13.58
N TYR A 132 -7.34 4.57 -12.41
CA TYR A 132 -6.16 5.43 -12.29
C TYR A 132 -4.93 4.83 -12.98
N THR A 133 -4.56 3.59 -12.58
CA THR A 133 -3.37 2.92 -13.11
C THR A 133 -3.54 2.65 -14.61
N ALA A 134 -4.74 2.28 -15.05
CA ALA A 134 -5.04 2.10 -16.47
C ALA A 134 -4.87 3.41 -17.25
N GLY A 135 -5.42 4.53 -16.77
CA GLY A 135 -5.24 5.85 -17.40
C GLY A 135 -3.78 6.29 -17.46
N ALA A 136 -2.99 6.03 -16.41
CA ALA A 136 -1.56 6.33 -16.41
C ALA A 136 -0.81 5.50 -17.47
N ILE A 137 -1.03 4.18 -17.51
CA ILE A 137 -0.39 3.32 -18.52
C ILE A 137 -0.85 3.70 -19.94
N ALA A 138 -2.17 3.85 -20.14
CA ALA A 138 -2.74 4.20 -21.45
C ALA A 138 -2.18 5.51 -21.99
N SER A 139 -2.09 6.53 -21.15
CA SER A 139 -1.60 7.85 -21.57
C SER A 139 -0.09 7.92 -21.77
N ILE A 140 0.69 7.30 -20.86
CA ILE A 140 2.15 7.42 -20.88
C ILE A 140 2.78 6.44 -21.89
N ALA A 141 2.31 5.18 -21.92
CA ALA A 141 2.87 4.18 -22.83
C ALA A 141 2.30 4.23 -24.24
N PHE A 142 1.01 4.50 -24.37
CA PHE A 142 0.28 4.36 -25.64
C PHE A 142 -0.26 5.68 -26.19
N ASN A 143 0.02 6.80 -25.49
CA ASN A 143 -0.41 8.15 -25.90
C ASN A 143 -1.94 8.27 -26.09
N LEU A 144 -2.73 7.48 -25.34
CA LEU A 144 -4.18 7.58 -25.35
C LEU A 144 -4.62 8.75 -24.47
N PRO A 145 -5.62 9.55 -24.84
CA PRO A 145 -6.07 10.72 -24.07
C PRO A 145 -6.92 10.30 -22.84
N GLU A 146 -6.35 9.45 -22.02
CA GLU A 146 -6.99 8.87 -20.83
C GLU A 146 -6.49 9.55 -19.56
N PRO A 147 -7.36 10.18 -18.75
CA PRO A 147 -6.95 10.80 -17.50
C PRO A 147 -6.55 9.79 -16.43
N ALA A 148 -5.46 10.09 -15.73
CA ALA A 148 -5.01 9.33 -14.56
C ALA A 148 -5.46 10.02 -13.27
N VAL A 149 -6.72 9.80 -12.86
CA VAL A 149 -7.34 10.51 -11.74
C VAL A 149 -6.93 9.88 -10.40
N ASP A 150 -5.95 10.48 -9.73
CA ASP A 150 -5.51 10.15 -8.38
C ASP A 150 -5.92 11.23 -7.35
N GLY A 151 -5.44 11.10 -6.11
CA GLY A 151 -5.69 12.09 -5.07
C GLY A 151 -5.02 13.45 -5.33
N ASN A 152 -3.90 13.49 -6.06
CA ASN A 152 -3.21 14.73 -6.43
C ASN A 152 -4.01 15.47 -7.49
N LEU A 153 -4.38 14.76 -8.55
CA LEU A 153 -5.17 15.31 -9.65
C LEU A 153 -6.55 15.77 -9.16
N MET A 154 -7.23 14.98 -8.32
CA MET A 154 -8.50 15.43 -7.72
C MET A 154 -8.34 16.70 -6.90
N ARG A 155 -7.22 16.87 -6.16
CA ARG A 155 -6.95 18.10 -5.39
C ARG A 155 -6.77 19.31 -6.31
N VAL A 156 -5.94 19.18 -7.34
CA VAL A 156 -5.72 20.25 -8.33
C VAL A 156 -7.04 20.63 -9.00
N ILE A 157 -7.78 19.66 -9.52
CA ILE A 157 -9.09 19.90 -10.17
C ILE A 157 -10.09 20.52 -9.19
N SER A 158 -10.11 20.09 -7.91
CA SER A 158 -10.97 20.72 -6.90
C SER A 158 -10.73 22.23 -6.80
N ARG A 159 -9.46 22.65 -6.85
CA ARG A 159 -9.07 24.07 -6.75
C ARG A 159 -9.30 24.83 -8.05
N LEU A 160 -9.06 24.19 -9.20
CA LEU A 160 -9.30 24.81 -10.50
C LEU A 160 -10.77 25.19 -10.70
N PHE A 161 -11.70 24.35 -10.21
CA PHE A 161 -13.15 24.47 -10.45
C PHE A 161 -13.98 24.64 -9.17
N GLU A 162 -13.37 24.84 -8.02
CA GLU A 162 -14.04 24.94 -6.70
C GLU A 162 -14.99 23.75 -6.40
N ILE A 163 -14.55 22.51 -6.73
CA ILE A 163 -15.38 21.33 -6.55
C ILE A 163 -15.44 20.94 -5.07
N GLY A 164 -16.60 21.11 -4.43
CA GLY A 164 -16.84 20.82 -3.02
C GLY A 164 -17.16 19.36 -2.71
N LEU A 165 -16.93 18.42 -3.63
CA LEU A 165 -17.15 17.00 -3.40
C LEU A 165 -16.00 16.37 -2.61
N ASP A 166 -16.34 15.48 -1.65
CA ASP A 166 -15.33 14.73 -0.88
C ASP A 166 -14.50 13.84 -1.81
N ILE A 167 -13.19 14.15 -1.94
CA ILE A 167 -12.24 13.35 -2.73
C ILE A 167 -11.94 11.98 -2.11
N GLY A 168 -12.31 11.77 -0.84
CA GLY A 168 -12.20 10.48 -0.15
C GLY A 168 -13.33 9.50 -0.48
N ASN A 169 -14.42 9.96 -1.08
CA ASN A 169 -15.55 9.14 -1.50
C ASN A 169 -15.36 8.62 -2.93
N PRO A 170 -15.21 7.28 -3.13
CA PRO A 170 -15.00 6.70 -4.45
C PRO A 170 -16.07 7.03 -5.48
N SER A 171 -17.33 7.24 -5.04
CA SER A 171 -18.44 7.57 -5.94
C SER A 171 -18.30 8.94 -6.60
N ASN A 172 -17.52 9.86 -6.01
CA ASN A 172 -17.29 11.18 -6.53
C ASN A 172 -16.21 11.21 -7.63
N ARG A 173 -15.36 10.16 -7.70
CA ARG A 173 -14.26 10.09 -8.70
C ARG A 173 -14.75 10.32 -10.13
N LYS A 174 -15.94 9.80 -10.48
CA LYS A 174 -16.52 9.95 -11.81
C LYS A 174 -16.71 11.40 -12.25
N VAL A 175 -16.94 12.32 -11.30
CA VAL A 175 -17.09 13.76 -11.59
C VAL A 175 -15.74 14.36 -11.97
N PHE A 176 -14.69 14.06 -11.19
CA PHE A 176 -13.32 14.49 -11.47
C PHE A 176 -12.80 13.89 -12.78
N GLN A 177 -13.14 12.62 -13.05
CA GLN A 177 -12.83 11.95 -14.31
C GLN A 177 -13.46 12.72 -15.50
N ALA A 178 -14.75 13.05 -15.41
CA ALA A 178 -15.43 13.78 -16.48
C ALA A 178 -14.88 15.19 -16.72
N VAL A 179 -14.38 15.87 -15.68
CA VAL A 179 -13.66 17.15 -15.83
C VAL A 179 -12.31 16.93 -16.50
N ALA A 180 -11.56 15.94 -16.03
CA ALA A 180 -10.22 15.62 -16.54
C ALA A 180 -10.26 15.23 -18.03
N GLU A 181 -11.28 14.45 -18.47
CA GLU A 181 -11.51 14.08 -19.88
C GLU A 181 -11.72 15.31 -20.80
N LYS A 182 -12.27 16.40 -20.26
CA LYS A 182 -12.47 17.64 -21.04
C LYS A 182 -11.22 18.50 -21.13
N ILE A 183 -10.32 18.43 -20.14
CA ILE A 183 -9.13 19.30 -20.08
C ILE A 183 -7.84 18.62 -20.51
N ILE A 184 -7.82 17.29 -20.65
CA ILE A 184 -6.60 16.54 -21.01
C ILE A 184 -6.08 16.93 -22.40
N SER A 185 -4.77 17.06 -22.53
CA SER A 185 -4.14 17.24 -23.84
C SER A 185 -4.24 15.97 -24.67
N LYS A 186 -4.77 16.08 -25.89
CA LYS A 186 -4.87 14.95 -26.83
C LYS A 186 -3.53 14.64 -27.50
N GLU A 187 -2.65 15.64 -27.58
CA GLU A 187 -1.32 15.49 -28.22
C GLU A 187 -0.31 14.88 -27.26
N ARG A 188 -0.35 15.28 -25.97
CA ARG A 188 0.60 14.90 -24.94
C ARG A 188 -0.10 14.44 -23.65
N PRO A 189 -0.97 13.42 -23.69
CA PRO A 189 -1.79 13.04 -22.53
C PRO A 189 -0.96 12.51 -21.37
N GLY A 190 0.10 11.74 -21.64
CA GLY A 190 0.99 11.22 -20.60
C GLY A 190 1.74 12.31 -19.87
N ASP A 191 2.31 13.28 -20.60
CA ASP A 191 2.98 14.45 -20.01
C ASP A 191 1.99 15.32 -19.22
N PHE A 192 0.78 15.49 -19.73
CA PHE A 192 -0.29 16.26 -19.07
C PHE A 192 -0.68 15.64 -17.71
N ASN A 193 -0.89 14.33 -17.67
CA ASN A 193 -1.17 13.61 -16.43
C ASN A 193 -0.02 13.75 -15.43
N GLN A 194 1.21 13.54 -15.87
CA GLN A 194 2.41 13.67 -15.03
C GLN A 194 2.62 15.10 -14.53
N ALA A 195 2.33 16.10 -15.38
CA ALA A 195 2.39 17.52 -15.00
C ALA A 195 1.39 17.85 -13.88
N LEU A 196 0.15 17.37 -13.96
CA LEU A 196 -0.84 17.54 -12.90
C LEU A 196 -0.46 16.81 -11.59
N MET A 197 0.18 15.64 -11.70
CA MET A 197 0.69 14.92 -10.53
C MET A 197 1.83 15.70 -9.85
N ASP A 198 2.79 16.22 -10.62
CA ASP A 198 3.89 17.02 -10.10
C ASP A 198 3.36 18.34 -9.50
N LEU A 199 2.50 19.06 -10.20
CA LEU A 199 1.84 20.27 -9.68
C LEU A 199 1.15 19.98 -8.33
N GLY A 200 0.39 18.89 -8.27
CA GLY A 200 -0.33 18.49 -7.08
C GLY A 200 0.56 18.06 -5.92
N SER A 201 1.73 17.43 -6.19
CA SER A 201 2.64 16.99 -5.13
C SER A 201 3.55 18.10 -4.63
N ASP A 202 4.06 18.94 -5.52
CA ASP A 202 5.18 19.84 -5.24
C ASP A 202 4.69 21.26 -4.90
N ILE A 203 3.75 21.81 -5.68
CA ILE A 203 3.24 23.18 -5.51
C ILE A 203 1.91 23.19 -4.75
N GLU A 204 0.95 22.39 -5.21
CA GLU A 204 -0.38 22.33 -4.60
C GLU A 204 -0.52 21.19 -3.57
N SER A 205 0.51 21.03 -2.73
CA SER A 205 0.55 19.99 -1.71
C SER A 205 -0.63 20.04 -0.72
N PRO A 206 -0.94 18.94 -0.02
CA PRO A 206 -2.09 18.92 0.90
C PRO A 206 -1.86 19.69 2.19
N VAL A 207 -0.61 19.91 2.59
CA VAL A 207 -0.27 20.50 3.91
C VAL A 207 0.28 21.91 3.77
N THR A 208 1.21 22.12 2.85
CA THR A 208 1.90 23.40 2.63
C THR A 208 1.83 23.78 1.15
N PRO A 209 0.66 24.17 0.64
CA PRO A 209 0.57 24.63 -0.73
C PRO A 209 1.24 26.00 -0.92
N HIS A 210 1.85 26.18 -2.09
CA HIS A 210 2.43 27.45 -2.55
C HIS A 210 1.75 27.90 -3.84
N PRO A 211 0.45 28.24 -3.81
CA PRO A 211 -0.34 28.49 -5.01
C PRO A 211 0.13 29.68 -5.84
N GLU A 212 0.85 30.61 -5.23
CA GLU A 212 1.50 31.76 -5.88
C GLU A 212 2.58 31.33 -6.88
N ASP A 213 3.19 30.15 -6.68
CA ASP A 213 4.23 29.59 -7.55
C ASP A 213 3.63 28.72 -8.66
N SER A 214 2.31 28.50 -8.64
CA SER A 214 1.63 27.68 -9.64
C SER A 214 1.70 28.32 -11.02
N PRO A 215 2.19 27.58 -12.05
CA PRO A 215 2.23 28.05 -13.44
C PRO A 215 0.84 28.31 -14.04
N VAL A 216 -0.20 27.80 -13.37
CA VAL A 216 -1.60 27.85 -13.84
C VAL A 216 -2.52 28.52 -12.82
N LYS A 217 -1.99 29.34 -11.93
CA LYS A 217 -2.77 30.00 -10.86
C LYS A 217 -3.91 30.87 -11.37
N GLU A 218 -3.75 31.50 -12.55
CA GLU A 218 -4.78 32.32 -13.17
C GLU A 218 -6.01 31.52 -13.68
N PHE A 219 -5.88 30.18 -13.74
CA PHE A 219 -6.97 29.28 -14.06
C PHE A 219 -7.68 28.74 -12.81
N SER A 220 -7.05 28.87 -11.63
CA SER A 220 -7.58 28.34 -10.38
C SER A 220 -8.63 29.27 -9.79
N ALA A 221 -9.91 28.85 -9.87
CA ALA A 221 -11.00 29.61 -9.26
C ALA A 221 -10.78 29.81 -7.75
N ALA A 222 -10.32 28.78 -7.05
CA ALA A 222 -10.04 28.85 -5.62
C ALA A 222 -8.90 29.83 -5.28
N TYR A 223 -7.88 29.95 -6.12
CA TYR A 223 -6.82 30.94 -5.94
C TYR A 223 -7.36 32.37 -6.15
N LEU A 224 -8.07 32.58 -7.26
CA LEU A 224 -8.63 33.89 -7.62
C LEU A 224 -9.64 34.41 -6.58
N ASN A 225 -10.43 33.49 -6.01
CA ASN A 225 -11.45 33.79 -5.01
C ASN A 225 -10.93 33.79 -3.56
N GLY A 226 -9.66 33.44 -3.33
CA GLY A 226 -9.09 33.32 -1.97
C GLY A 226 -9.62 32.14 -1.15
N THR A 227 -10.19 31.14 -1.79
CA THR A 227 -10.87 29.98 -1.18
C THR A 227 -10.04 28.70 -1.16
N MET A 228 -8.75 28.75 -1.49
CA MET A 228 -7.84 27.59 -1.55
C MET A 228 -7.91 26.69 -0.31
N HIS A 229 -8.13 27.25 0.88
CA HIS A 229 -8.20 26.54 2.14
C HIS A 229 -9.48 25.67 2.27
N LEU A 230 -10.49 25.89 1.46
CA LEU A 230 -11.72 25.08 1.43
C LEU A 230 -11.57 23.82 0.58
N TYR A 231 -10.55 23.76 -0.29
CA TYR A 231 -10.37 22.68 -1.26
C TYR A 231 -9.00 21.99 -1.15
N PRO A 232 -8.98 20.68 -1.32
CA PRO A 232 -10.10 19.78 -1.57
C PRO A 232 -10.89 19.49 -0.28
N VAL A 233 -12.17 19.20 -0.41
CA VAL A 233 -12.96 18.62 0.69
C VAL A 233 -12.53 17.17 0.89
N LYS A 234 -12.17 16.83 2.14
CA LYS A 234 -11.79 15.46 2.51
C LYS A 234 -12.29 15.12 3.91
N ILE A 235 -13.26 14.23 3.98
CA ILE A 235 -13.80 13.76 5.25
C ILE A 235 -12.82 12.79 5.91
N PRO A 236 -12.44 13.00 7.19
CA PRO A 236 -11.53 12.13 7.89
C PRO A 236 -12.03 10.68 7.98
N LYS A 237 -11.18 9.71 7.69
CA LYS A 237 -11.49 8.29 7.86
C LYS A 237 -11.52 7.90 9.34
N LYS A 238 -12.26 6.83 9.66
CA LYS A 238 -12.24 6.21 10.99
C LYS A 238 -10.80 5.84 11.39
N LYS A 239 -10.46 6.06 12.68
CA LYS A 239 -9.16 5.69 13.22
C LYS A 239 -9.00 4.16 13.23
N PRO A 240 -7.75 3.63 13.06
CA PRO A 240 -7.48 2.21 13.16
C PRO A 240 -7.87 1.65 14.53
N VAL A 241 -8.46 0.45 14.54
CA VAL A 241 -8.88 -0.24 15.76
C VAL A 241 -7.66 -0.80 16.47
N PRO A 242 -7.44 -0.52 17.78
CA PRO A 242 -6.32 -1.10 18.53
C PRO A 242 -6.57 -2.59 18.79
N MET A 243 -5.52 -3.40 18.60
CA MET A 243 -5.50 -4.83 18.83
C MET A 243 -4.25 -5.21 19.60
N LYS A 244 -4.40 -6.03 20.65
CA LYS A 244 -3.29 -6.57 21.41
C LYS A 244 -2.92 -7.97 20.92
N TRP A 245 -1.62 -8.23 20.87
CA TRP A 245 -1.06 -9.51 20.44
C TRP A 245 0.07 -9.94 21.37
N GLN A 246 0.20 -11.25 21.54
CA GLN A 246 1.37 -11.87 22.17
C GLN A 246 2.19 -12.58 21.10
N ALA A 247 3.45 -12.19 20.96
CA ALA A 247 4.43 -12.92 20.16
C ALA A 247 5.18 -13.94 21.03
N PHE A 248 5.19 -15.18 20.54
CA PHE A 248 5.89 -16.29 21.18
C PHE A 248 7.26 -16.46 20.52
N VAL A 249 8.31 -16.00 21.21
CA VAL A 249 9.72 -16.14 20.75
C VAL A 249 10.28 -17.44 21.28
N ILE A 250 10.15 -18.51 20.50
CA ILE A 250 10.47 -19.87 20.93
C ILE A 250 11.82 -20.28 20.36
N GLN A 251 12.69 -20.79 21.23
CA GLN A 251 13.96 -21.40 20.84
C GLN A 251 13.98 -22.88 21.22
N ASN A 252 14.62 -23.71 20.36
CA ASN A 252 14.96 -25.06 20.68
C ASN A 252 16.34 -25.13 21.34
N ASP A 253 16.80 -26.34 21.71
CA ASP A 253 18.10 -26.62 22.33
C ASP A 253 19.32 -26.32 21.42
N LYS A 254 19.07 -26.21 20.10
CA LYS A 254 20.09 -25.82 19.12
C LYS A 254 20.15 -24.28 18.92
N GLY A 255 19.30 -23.51 19.60
CA GLY A 255 19.25 -22.07 19.46
C GLY A 255 18.42 -21.55 18.27
N GLN A 256 17.79 -22.44 17.51
CA GLN A 256 16.94 -22.08 16.37
C GLN A 256 15.60 -21.52 16.85
N TYR A 257 15.06 -20.58 16.08
CA TYR A 257 13.76 -19.94 16.35
C TYR A 257 12.64 -20.64 15.59
N LEU A 258 11.50 -20.82 16.27
CA LEU A 258 10.27 -21.28 15.62
C LEU A 258 9.65 -20.12 14.86
N LEU A 259 9.46 -20.31 13.56
CA LEU A 259 8.69 -19.42 12.70
C LEU A 259 7.49 -20.15 12.13
N GLU A 260 6.41 -19.40 11.90
CA GLU A 260 5.19 -19.81 11.24
C GLU A 260 5.02 -19.03 9.94
N LYS A 261 4.68 -19.71 8.86
CA LYS A 261 4.26 -19.04 7.63
C LYS A 261 2.76 -18.76 7.71
N ASN A 262 2.39 -17.51 7.53
CA ASN A 262 0.98 -17.16 7.46
C ASN A 262 0.37 -17.66 6.15
N THR A 263 -0.36 -18.77 6.22
CA THR A 263 -1.06 -19.39 5.09
C THR A 263 -2.49 -18.88 4.92
N TYR A 264 -3.00 -18.08 5.86
CA TYR A 264 -4.34 -17.52 5.80
C TYR A 264 -4.40 -16.36 4.78
N ALA A 265 -5.56 -16.22 4.13
CA ALA A 265 -5.81 -15.14 3.17
C ALA A 265 -6.08 -13.80 3.88
N ASP A 266 -5.20 -13.38 4.76
CA ASP A 266 -5.30 -12.17 5.56
C ASP A 266 -4.16 -11.15 5.28
N LEU A 267 -3.97 -10.19 6.21
CA LEU A 267 -3.09 -9.04 6.10
C LEU A 267 -1.62 -9.37 5.75
N LEU A 268 -1.09 -10.49 6.22
CA LEU A 268 0.33 -10.86 6.12
C LEU A 268 0.52 -12.24 5.48
N SER A 269 -0.44 -12.69 4.68
CA SER A 269 -0.38 -13.97 3.99
C SER A 269 0.96 -14.19 3.27
N GLY A 270 1.53 -15.39 3.36
CA GLY A 270 2.79 -15.80 2.73
C GLY A 270 4.06 -15.34 3.46
N PHE A 271 3.96 -14.51 4.51
CA PHE A 271 5.11 -14.08 5.31
C PHE A 271 5.38 -15.01 6.48
N TRP A 272 6.66 -15.17 6.79
CA TRP A 272 7.10 -15.83 7.99
C TRP A 272 7.07 -14.87 9.19
N HIS A 273 6.66 -15.35 10.35
CA HIS A 273 6.62 -14.57 11.59
C HIS A 273 6.80 -15.47 12.82
N PHE A 274 7.12 -14.86 13.96
CA PHE A 274 6.97 -15.58 15.24
C PHE A 274 5.51 -15.94 15.44
N PRO A 275 5.19 -17.09 16.05
CA PRO A 275 3.81 -17.41 16.42
C PRO A 275 3.13 -16.26 17.16
N LEU A 276 1.96 -15.84 16.69
CA LEU A 276 1.19 -14.70 17.22
C LEU A 276 -0.18 -15.19 17.71
N ILE A 277 -0.52 -14.86 18.94
CA ILE A 277 -1.86 -15.10 19.47
C ILE A 277 -2.48 -13.77 19.88
N ARG A 278 -3.72 -13.55 19.46
CA ARG A 278 -4.43 -12.34 19.82
C ARG A 278 -4.80 -12.36 21.31
N ASP A 279 -4.44 -11.30 22.02
CA ASP A 279 -4.85 -11.07 23.40
C ASP A 279 -6.17 -10.29 23.41
N TYR A 280 -7.23 -10.96 23.78
CA TYR A 280 -8.57 -10.38 23.88
C TYR A 280 -8.84 -9.69 25.22
N THR A 281 -7.83 -9.54 26.09
CA THR A 281 -7.98 -8.82 27.35
C THR A 281 -8.37 -7.35 27.06
N PRO A 282 -9.55 -6.88 27.48
CA PRO A 282 -10.00 -5.53 27.16
C PRO A 282 -9.10 -4.50 27.85
N THR A 283 -8.73 -3.45 27.11
CA THR A 283 -8.04 -2.31 27.71
C THR A 283 -9.01 -1.52 28.62
N ARG A 284 -8.48 -0.81 29.63
CA ARG A 284 -9.31 0.09 30.47
C ARG A 284 -10.20 1.05 29.67
N LYS A 285 -9.77 1.47 28.50
CA LYS A 285 -10.51 2.36 27.59
C LYS A 285 -11.60 1.61 26.80
N GLN A 286 -11.41 0.33 26.55
CA GLN A 286 -12.44 -0.53 25.93
C GLN A 286 -13.51 -0.94 26.94
N LEU A 287 -13.17 -1.11 28.21
CA LEU A 287 -14.14 -1.39 29.26
C LEU A 287 -15.19 -0.26 29.42
N SER A 288 -14.82 1.01 29.19
CA SER A 288 -15.76 2.12 29.22
C SER A 288 -16.65 2.26 27.97
N LEU A 289 -16.30 1.57 26.88
CA LEU A 289 -17.09 1.48 25.64
C LEU A 289 -17.90 0.17 25.58
N LEU A 290 -17.58 -0.80 26.43
CA LEU A 290 -18.21 -2.12 26.44
C LEU A 290 -19.60 -2.12 27.06
N ASP A 291 -19.93 -1.10 27.86
CA ASP A 291 -21.31 -0.91 28.37
C ASP A 291 -22.30 -0.57 27.23
N GLU A 292 -21.80 -0.14 26.05
CA GLU A 292 -22.63 0.16 24.89
C GLU A 292 -22.61 -0.97 23.81
N ILE A 293 -21.69 -1.98 23.90
CA ILE A 293 -21.46 -3.00 22.86
C ILE A 293 -21.43 -4.42 23.48
N ALA A 294 -22.20 -4.66 24.50
CA ALA A 294 -22.19 -5.96 25.20
C ALA A 294 -22.62 -7.17 24.35
N GLU A 295 -23.35 -6.96 23.26
CA GLU A 295 -23.85 -8.04 22.39
C GLU A 295 -22.77 -8.66 21.49
N ASP A 296 -21.70 -7.93 21.12
CA ASP A 296 -20.64 -8.44 20.22
C ASP A 296 -19.54 -9.24 20.94
N LEU A 297 -19.60 -9.37 22.25
CA LEU A 297 -18.54 -9.97 23.06
C LEU A 297 -18.77 -11.43 23.45
N GLU A 298 -19.96 -11.97 23.20
CA GLU A 298 -20.29 -13.38 23.52
C GLU A 298 -19.64 -14.39 22.56
N ASP A 299 -19.20 -13.97 21.37
CA ASP A 299 -18.66 -14.84 20.30
C ASP A 299 -17.15 -15.15 20.38
N TYR A 300 -16.46 -14.82 21.51
CA TYR A 300 -15.03 -15.13 21.64
C TYR A 300 -14.78 -16.30 22.59
N PRO A 301 -14.60 -17.52 22.06
CA PRO A 301 -14.56 -18.75 22.88
C PRO A 301 -13.35 -18.86 23.82
N ASN A 302 -12.34 -18.00 23.72
CA ASN A 302 -11.06 -18.17 24.42
C ASN A 302 -10.71 -17.09 25.46
N LYS A 303 -11.64 -16.25 25.87
CA LYS A 303 -11.38 -15.09 26.77
C LYS A 303 -10.69 -15.42 28.10
N ASN A 304 -10.93 -16.61 28.65
CA ASN A 304 -10.48 -17.00 29.99
C ASN A 304 -9.35 -18.04 29.96
N ILE A 305 -8.84 -18.43 28.78
CA ILE A 305 -7.78 -19.43 28.65
C ILE A 305 -6.43 -18.70 28.63
N PRO A 306 -5.45 -19.05 29.48
CA PRO A 306 -4.11 -18.47 29.42
C PRO A 306 -3.50 -18.61 28.02
N LEU A 307 -2.77 -17.58 27.58
CA LEU A 307 -2.20 -17.53 26.22
C LEU A 307 -1.25 -18.71 25.95
N GLU A 308 -0.54 -19.17 26.96
CA GLU A 308 0.33 -20.36 26.90
C GLU A 308 -0.51 -21.62 26.61
N THR A 309 -1.64 -21.79 27.27
CA THR A 309 -2.53 -22.92 27.04
C THR A 309 -3.17 -22.86 25.64
N GLN A 310 -3.53 -21.65 25.17
CA GLN A 310 -3.98 -21.46 23.79
C GLN A 310 -2.88 -21.85 22.80
N PHE A 311 -1.64 -21.43 23.06
CA PHE A 311 -0.49 -21.79 22.24
C PHE A 311 -0.32 -23.31 22.15
N GLU A 312 -0.26 -24.00 23.31
CA GLU A 312 -0.09 -25.46 23.37
C GLU A 312 -1.21 -26.20 22.63
N SER A 313 -2.44 -25.69 22.72
CA SER A 313 -3.59 -26.26 21.97
C SER A 313 -3.48 -26.05 20.46
N ILE A 314 -3.02 -24.88 20.02
CA ILE A 314 -2.95 -24.52 18.58
C ILE A 314 -1.76 -25.21 17.92
N TYR A 315 -0.58 -25.18 18.58
CA TYR A 315 0.68 -25.64 17.99
C TYR A 315 1.09 -27.05 18.43
N GLN A 316 0.35 -27.66 19.36
CA GLN A 316 0.64 -28.98 19.96
C GLN A 316 2.07 -29.13 20.51
N LEU A 317 2.67 -28.01 20.89
CA LEU A 317 4.02 -27.91 21.45
C LEU A 317 3.92 -27.50 22.90
N LYS A 318 4.59 -28.26 23.80
CA LYS A 318 4.73 -27.88 25.21
C LYS A 318 5.87 -26.88 25.36
N ILE A 319 5.55 -25.75 25.96
CA ILE A 319 6.51 -24.66 26.15
C ILE A 319 6.71 -24.34 27.63
N GLN A 320 7.93 -23.93 27.96
CA GLN A 320 8.26 -23.39 29.27
C GLN A 320 8.47 -21.89 29.15
N LYS A 321 7.72 -21.13 29.93
CA LYS A 321 7.81 -19.66 29.96
C LYS A 321 9.19 -19.23 30.46
N GLY A 322 9.82 -18.42 29.64
CA GLY A 322 11.07 -17.74 29.97
C GLY A 322 10.80 -16.27 30.33
N LYS A 323 11.70 -15.39 29.92
CA LYS A 323 11.68 -13.97 30.23
C LYS A 323 10.74 -13.22 29.30
N LYS A 324 9.80 -12.44 29.85
CA LYS A 324 9.08 -11.41 29.09
C LYS A 324 10.06 -10.31 28.67
N LEU A 325 10.09 -9.96 27.39
CA LEU A 325 10.92 -8.89 26.88
C LEU A 325 10.32 -7.52 27.30
N LYS A 326 11.19 -6.56 27.60
CA LYS A 326 10.75 -5.24 28.03
C LYS A 326 10.21 -4.44 26.84
N GLY A 327 9.09 -3.74 27.04
CA GLY A 327 8.45 -2.93 26.01
C GLY A 327 7.50 -3.71 25.12
N GLU A 328 6.95 -3.02 24.14
CA GLU A 328 6.01 -3.55 23.17
C GLU A 328 6.35 -3.04 21.75
N VAL A 329 6.05 -3.83 20.73
CA VAL A 329 6.20 -3.43 19.33
C VAL A 329 4.87 -2.91 18.82
N LYS A 330 4.87 -1.66 18.28
CA LYS A 330 3.68 -1.05 17.69
C LYS A 330 3.75 -1.05 16.17
N HIS A 331 2.64 -1.47 15.54
CA HIS A 331 2.50 -1.38 14.10
C HIS A 331 1.09 -0.92 13.72
N ILE A 332 1.00 0.01 12.76
CA ILE A 332 -0.27 0.59 12.31
C ILE A 332 -0.51 0.14 10.87
N PHE A 333 -1.63 -0.54 10.68
CA PHE A 333 -2.22 -0.82 9.38
C PHE A 333 -3.33 0.21 9.07
N SER A 334 -3.89 0.16 7.88
CA SER A 334 -4.96 1.09 7.47
C SER A 334 -6.20 1.06 8.37
N HIS A 335 -6.53 -0.11 8.94
CA HIS A 335 -7.75 -0.32 9.73
C HIS A 335 -7.50 -0.92 11.12
N GLN A 336 -6.25 -1.32 11.42
CA GLN A 336 -5.85 -1.93 12.68
C GLN A 336 -4.56 -1.29 13.20
N LYS A 337 -4.44 -1.22 14.53
CA LYS A 337 -3.20 -0.86 15.23
C LYS A 337 -2.83 -2.01 16.14
N TRP A 338 -1.74 -2.70 15.82
CA TRP A 338 -1.24 -3.79 16.64
C TRP A 338 -0.31 -3.27 17.71
N GLU A 339 -0.52 -3.75 18.94
CA GLU A 339 0.34 -3.58 20.12
C GLU A 339 0.75 -4.98 20.54
N ILE A 340 2.03 -5.32 20.31
CA ILE A 340 2.53 -6.69 20.40
C ILE A 340 3.52 -6.78 21.56
N GLU A 341 3.18 -7.58 22.55
CA GLU A 341 4.09 -7.98 23.61
C GLU A 341 4.88 -9.24 23.21
N LEU A 342 6.13 -9.36 23.66
CA LEU A 342 6.97 -10.50 23.31
C LEU A 342 7.42 -11.22 24.58
N THR A 343 7.33 -12.55 24.57
CA THR A 343 7.87 -13.40 25.64
C THR A 343 8.71 -14.51 25.03
N LYS A 344 9.88 -14.77 25.64
CA LYS A 344 10.73 -15.89 25.29
C LYS A 344 10.22 -17.17 25.93
N TYR A 345 10.29 -18.25 25.18
CA TYR A 345 9.93 -19.58 25.62
C TYR A 345 11.00 -20.57 25.18
N GLN A 346 11.13 -21.65 25.95
CA GLN A 346 11.89 -22.85 25.57
C GLN A 346 10.90 -23.96 25.28
N VAL A 347 11.15 -24.72 24.22
CA VAL A 347 10.37 -25.93 23.98
C VAL A 347 10.82 -27.04 24.89
N GLN A 348 9.91 -27.76 25.57
CA GLN A 348 10.22 -28.84 26.48
C GLN A 348 10.45 -30.20 25.79
N SER A 349 9.71 -30.45 24.74
CA SER A 349 9.87 -31.60 23.87
C SER A 349 9.32 -31.27 22.50
N TYR A 350 10.01 -31.63 21.44
CA TYR A 350 9.53 -31.50 20.08
C TYR A 350 9.73 -32.82 19.35
N GLY A 351 8.65 -33.31 18.73
CA GLY A 351 8.70 -34.28 17.65
C GLY A 351 9.07 -33.61 16.33
N GLU A 352 9.02 -34.33 15.24
CA GLU A 352 9.14 -33.72 13.91
C GLU A 352 7.97 -32.73 13.70
N ILE A 353 8.30 -31.43 13.60
CA ILE A 353 7.35 -30.30 13.57
C ILE A 353 6.40 -30.40 12.35
N GLU A 354 6.87 -31.02 11.28
CA GLU A 354 6.11 -31.19 10.02
C GLU A 354 4.86 -32.06 10.18
N GLU A 355 4.77 -32.85 11.28
CA GLU A 355 3.65 -33.76 11.54
C GLU A 355 2.63 -33.21 12.58
N ILE A 356 2.91 -32.05 13.21
CA ILE A 356 2.24 -31.69 14.46
C ILE A 356 1.03 -30.75 14.24
N SER A 357 0.95 -29.99 13.16
CA SER A 357 -0.15 -29.07 12.95
C SER A 357 -0.46 -28.81 11.46
N ASP A 358 -1.70 -28.38 11.17
CA ASP A 358 -2.10 -27.89 9.83
C ASP A 358 -1.37 -26.59 9.42
N ARG A 359 -0.34 -26.17 10.18
CA ARG A 359 0.41 -24.94 10.02
C ARG A 359 1.77 -25.21 9.43
N GLU A 360 2.23 -24.37 8.53
CA GLU A 360 3.60 -24.42 7.99
C GLU A 360 4.57 -23.81 9.01
N LEU A 361 5.25 -24.67 9.78
CA LEU A 361 6.21 -24.30 10.83
C LEU A 361 7.64 -24.65 10.39
N ARG A 362 8.62 -23.84 10.82
CA ARG A 362 10.03 -24.09 10.54
C ARG A 362 10.92 -23.65 11.70
N TRP A 363 11.92 -24.48 12.06
CA TRP A 363 13.04 -24.06 12.88
C TRP A 363 14.10 -23.38 12.02
N VAL A 364 14.50 -22.18 12.38
CA VAL A 364 15.37 -21.34 11.55
C VAL A 364 16.47 -20.71 12.42
N GLU A 365 17.72 -20.79 11.96
CA GLU A 365 18.82 -20.03 12.54
C GLU A 365 18.61 -18.52 12.32
N ALA A 366 19.05 -17.71 13.30
CA ALA A 366 18.91 -16.26 13.19
C ALA A 366 19.62 -15.69 11.95
N GLU A 367 20.74 -16.29 11.56
CA GLU A 367 21.54 -15.94 10.40
C GLU A 367 20.84 -16.22 9.07
N GLU A 368 19.79 -17.05 9.06
CA GLU A 368 19.03 -17.37 7.85
C GLU A 368 17.82 -16.45 7.65
N PHE A 369 17.46 -15.63 8.64
CA PHE A 369 16.29 -14.75 8.59
C PHE A 369 16.35 -13.79 7.40
N TYR A 370 17.54 -13.37 6.97
CA TYR A 370 17.71 -12.50 5.81
C TYR A 370 17.25 -13.12 4.48
N LYS A 371 17.16 -14.46 4.41
CA LYS A 371 16.70 -15.19 3.22
C LYS A 371 15.19 -15.29 3.14
N MET A 372 14.50 -15.11 4.28
CA MET A 372 13.07 -15.33 4.38
C MET A 372 12.29 -14.02 4.08
N PRO A 373 11.11 -14.10 3.47
CA PRO A 373 10.25 -12.93 3.33
C PRO A 373 9.63 -12.58 4.69
N PHE A 374 10.01 -11.43 5.23
CA PHE A 374 9.46 -10.90 6.47
C PHE A 374 8.59 -9.68 6.22
N SER A 375 7.47 -9.61 6.91
CA SER A 375 6.70 -8.38 6.98
C SER A 375 7.42 -7.33 7.83
N LYS A 376 7.12 -6.06 7.63
CA LYS A 376 7.66 -4.98 8.49
C LYS A 376 7.33 -5.16 9.98
N VAL A 377 6.24 -5.88 10.29
CA VAL A 377 5.91 -6.26 11.67
C VAL A 377 6.97 -7.21 12.20
N GLN A 378 7.25 -8.30 11.47
CA GLN A 378 8.23 -9.30 11.89
C GLN A 378 9.65 -8.73 11.98
N THR A 379 10.03 -7.87 11.04
CA THR A 379 11.33 -7.16 11.11
C THR A 379 11.46 -6.38 12.43
N LYS A 380 10.43 -5.61 12.80
CA LYS A 380 10.41 -4.89 14.09
C LYS A 380 10.45 -5.83 15.32
N LEU A 381 9.74 -6.96 15.24
CA LEU A 381 9.76 -7.97 16.30
C LEU A 381 11.17 -8.54 16.46
N TRP A 382 11.84 -8.85 15.35
CA TRP A 382 13.20 -9.35 15.37
C TRP A 382 14.21 -8.31 15.88
N GLU A 383 14.15 -7.08 15.42
CA GLU A 383 14.98 -5.97 15.93
C GLU A 383 14.82 -5.81 17.45
N HIS A 384 13.60 -5.94 17.95
CA HIS A 384 13.32 -5.87 19.38
C HIS A 384 13.90 -7.05 20.18
N VAL A 385 13.87 -8.26 19.61
CA VAL A 385 14.46 -9.47 20.20
C VAL A 385 15.98 -9.39 20.19
N SER A 386 16.60 -9.10 19.05
CA SER A 386 18.06 -9.06 18.86
C SER A 386 18.72 -7.94 19.69
N GLY A 387 18.13 -6.75 19.70
CA GLY A 387 18.63 -5.63 20.50
C GLY A 387 18.63 -5.89 22.02
N GLN A 388 17.74 -6.75 22.53
CA GLN A 388 17.75 -7.16 23.93
C GLN A 388 18.69 -8.35 24.22
N LEU A 389 19.13 -9.08 23.20
CA LEU A 389 20.16 -10.10 23.34
C LEU A 389 21.56 -9.48 23.49
N GLU A 390 21.85 -8.44 22.73
CA GLU A 390 23.12 -7.71 22.78
C GLU A 390 23.33 -6.98 24.11
N ASN A 391 22.25 -6.42 24.69
CA ASN A 391 22.29 -5.70 25.97
C ASN A 391 22.38 -6.62 27.20
N ASN A 392 22.35 -7.96 27.03
CA ASN A 392 22.48 -8.94 28.11
C ASN A 392 23.79 -9.73 28.01
N LYS A 393 24.71 -9.42 27.08
CA LYS A 393 26.11 -9.86 27.02
C LYS A 393 26.99 -8.80 27.68
#